data_73b2d12e011d1ff7a40fb307a3651272
#
_entry.id   73b2d12e011d1ff7a40fb307a3651272
#
_cell.length_a   1.000
_cell.length_b   1.000
_cell.length_c   1.000
_cell.angle_alpha   90.00
_cell.angle_beta   90.00
_cell.angle_gamma   90.00
#
_symmetry.space_group_name_H-M   'P 1'
#
loop_
_entity.id
_entity.type
_entity.pdbx_description
1 polymer ?
#
loop_
_entity_poly.entity_id
_entity_poly.type
_entity_poly.pdbx_seq_one_letter_code
_entity_poly.pdbx_strand_id
1 'polypeptide(L)'
;RIVSVEMIEHMRNHKKLFKKISSWLNPGGLFFMHIFVHKTQPYLFEVQDKDDWMSKYFFSGGMMPSEDLPLFFQEDLKIINQWSWSGKQYENTANAWLTNIDLNKNKAMSVLEEIYGENNAKKWFQRWRIFFMSCAELWGYKNGNEWKIAHYLFKK
;
A
#
# COMPACT_ATOMS: atom_id res chain seq x y z
N ARG A 1 -16.40 8.17 -13.64
CA ARG A 1 -15.84 7.98 -12.29
C ARG A 1 -14.63 7.07 -12.36
N ILE A 2 -13.61 7.35 -11.55
CA ILE A 2 -12.41 6.51 -11.41
C ILE A 2 -12.26 6.14 -9.95
N VAL A 3 -11.84 4.90 -9.68
CA VAL A 3 -11.52 4.39 -8.35
C VAL A 3 -10.13 3.79 -8.39
N SER A 4 -9.31 4.10 -7.39
CA SER A 4 -7.99 3.50 -7.17
C SER A 4 -7.91 2.98 -5.74
N VAL A 5 -7.45 1.74 -5.60
CA VAL A 5 -7.25 1.08 -4.31
C VAL A 5 -5.88 0.44 -4.31
N GLU A 6 -5.01 0.81 -3.35
CA GLU A 6 -3.67 0.24 -3.17
C GLU A 6 -2.84 0.21 -4.47
N MET A 7 -2.78 1.34 -5.19
CA MET A 7 -2.02 1.45 -6.44
C MET A 7 -1.11 2.69 -6.46
N ILE A 8 -1.58 3.81 -5.90
CA ILE A 8 -0.91 5.11 -6.06
C ILE A 8 0.39 5.18 -5.27
N GLU A 9 0.54 4.43 -4.20
CA GLU A 9 1.76 4.24 -3.44
C GLU A 9 2.93 3.65 -4.25
N HIS A 10 2.62 2.96 -5.35
CA HIS A 10 3.64 2.47 -6.28
C HIS A 10 4.13 3.54 -7.26
N MET A 11 3.53 4.72 -7.24
CA MET A 11 3.83 5.83 -8.14
C MET A 11 4.49 6.98 -7.37
N ARG A 12 5.62 7.49 -7.85
CA ARG A 12 6.34 8.60 -7.19
C ARG A 12 5.93 9.98 -7.71
N ASN A 13 5.40 10.07 -8.92
CA ASN A 13 5.05 11.35 -9.54
C ASN A 13 3.54 11.57 -9.51
N HIS A 14 3.02 11.96 -8.35
CA HIS A 14 1.59 12.22 -8.14
C HIS A 14 1.08 13.35 -9.05
N LYS A 15 1.87 14.40 -9.32
CA LYS A 15 1.48 15.49 -10.21
C LYS A 15 1.13 14.99 -11.62
N LYS A 16 2.04 14.20 -12.23
CA LYS A 16 1.80 13.62 -13.57
C LYS A 16 0.64 12.63 -13.56
N LEU A 17 0.53 11.83 -12.50
CA LEU A 17 -0.52 10.85 -12.36
C LEU A 17 -1.90 11.52 -12.25
N PHE A 18 -2.06 12.53 -11.40
CA PHE A 18 -3.32 13.25 -11.22
C PHE A 18 -3.73 13.99 -12.49
N LYS A 19 -2.78 14.60 -13.20
CA LYS A 19 -3.02 15.16 -14.53
C LYS A 19 -3.56 14.11 -15.52
N LYS A 20 -2.97 12.92 -15.52
CA LYS A 20 -3.41 11.80 -16.36
C LYS A 20 -4.80 11.30 -15.97
N ILE A 21 -5.07 11.11 -14.70
CA ILE A 21 -6.40 10.73 -14.17
C ILE A 21 -7.44 11.77 -14.56
N SER A 22 -7.13 13.07 -14.40
CA SER A 22 -8.01 14.15 -14.82
C SER A 22 -8.33 14.09 -16.32
N SER A 23 -7.34 13.74 -17.17
CA SER A 23 -7.58 13.62 -18.61
C SER A 23 -8.56 12.51 -18.99
N TRP A 24 -8.72 11.49 -18.16
CA TRP A 24 -9.68 10.39 -18.35
C TRP A 24 -11.08 10.69 -17.82
N LEU A 25 -11.21 11.69 -16.94
CA LEU A 25 -12.49 12.09 -16.38
C LEU A 25 -13.21 13.09 -17.28
N ASN A 26 -14.52 12.95 -17.38
CA ASN A 26 -15.39 13.99 -17.91
C ASN A 26 -15.41 15.22 -16.97
N PRO A 27 -15.77 16.43 -17.46
CA PRO A 27 -16.00 17.59 -16.59
C PRO A 27 -16.96 17.24 -15.45
N GLY A 28 -16.61 17.60 -14.21
CA GLY A 28 -17.36 17.23 -13.01
C GLY A 28 -17.25 15.78 -12.58
N GLY A 29 -16.41 14.99 -13.26
CA GLY A 29 -16.14 13.58 -12.90
C GLY A 29 -15.44 13.45 -11.55
N LEU A 30 -15.62 12.29 -10.89
CA LEU A 30 -15.09 12.00 -9.55
C LEU A 30 -13.99 10.96 -9.63
N PHE A 31 -12.93 11.18 -8.83
CA PHE A 31 -11.86 10.24 -8.57
C PHE A 31 -11.82 9.91 -7.08
N PHE A 32 -12.03 8.64 -6.73
CA PHE A 32 -11.86 8.12 -5.38
C PHE A 32 -10.52 7.38 -5.28
N MET A 33 -9.76 7.69 -4.24
CA MET A 33 -8.48 7.08 -3.93
C MET A 33 -8.49 6.51 -2.53
N HIS A 34 -8.16 5.22 -2.41
CA HIS A 34 -7.81 4.54 -1.17
C HIS A 34 -6.31 4.26 -1.20
N ILE A 35 -5.60 4.64 -0.16
CA ILE A 35 -4.15 4.50 -0.06
C ILE A 35 -3.74 4.42 1.41
N PHE A 36 -2.68 3.67 1.69
CA PHE A 36 -2.03 3.74 2.98
C PHE A 36 -1.12 4.98 3.08
N VAL A 37 -0.94 5.49 4.29
CA VAL A 37 -0.19 6.72 4.55
C VAL A 37 0.55 6.66 5.87
N HIS A 38 1.68 7.38 5.96
CA HIS A 38 2.23 7.79 7.23
C HIS A 38 1.56 9.11 7.67
N LYS A 39 1.36 9.29 8.95
CA LYS A 39 0.65 10.45 9.52
C LYS A 39 1.20 11.81 9.04
N THR A 40 2.52 11.95 8.94
CA THR A 40 3.16 13.26 8.69
C THR A 40 4.32 13.23 7.68
N GLN A 41 5.00 12.10 7.50
CA GLN A 41 6.24 12.05 6.71
C GLN A 41 6.15 11.10 5.53
N PRO A 42 6.33 11.59 4.29
CA PRO A 42 6.51 10.72 3.14
C PRO A 42 7.95 10.21 3.08
N TYR A 43 8.14 8.97 2.63
CA TYR A 43 9.46 8.41 2.35
C TYR A 43 9.42 7.41 1.20
N LEU A 44 10.55 7.30 0.49
CA LEU A 44 10.67 6.38 -0.65
C LEU A 44 10.99 4.95 -0.15
N PHE A 45 10.43 3.96 -0.85
CA PHE A 45 10.87 2.57 -0.67
C PHE A 45 12.13 2.35 -1.51
N GLU A 46 13.28 2.44 -0.84
CA GLU A 46 14.59 2.27 -1.45
C GLU A 46 15.39 1.23 -0.67
N VAL A 47 16.24 0.51 -1.38
CA VAL A 47 17.19 -0.42 -0.77
C VAL A 47 18.49 0.33 -0.56
N GLN A 48 18.69 0.87 0.64
CA GLN A 48 19.92 1.59 1.01
C GLN A 48 20.92 0.66 1.68
N ASP A 49 20.42 -0.35 2.42
CA ASP A 49 21.24 -1.35 3.08
C ASP A 49 20.59 -2.76 3.06
N LYS A 50 21.26 -3.71 3.74
CA LYS A 50 20.78 -5.10 3.82
C LYS A 50 19.51 -5.29 4.67
N ASP A 51 19.20 -4.32 5.51
CA ASP A 51 18.07 -4.37 6.45
C ASP A 51 16.77 -3.87 5.81
N ASP A 52 16.86 -3.22 4.63
CA ASP A 52 15.70 -2.79 3.81
C ASP A 52 14.99 -3.97 3.12
N TRP A 53 14.69 -4.98 3.93
CA TRP A 53 14.18 -6.26 3.46
C TRP A 53 12.84 -6.14 2.72
N MET A 54 11.90 -5.31 3.22
CA MET A 54 10.60 -5.12 2.59
C MET A 54 10.72 -4.43 1.24
N SER A 55 11.53 -3.39 1.13
CA SER A 55 11.79 -2.69 -0.13
C SER A 55 12.43 -3.62 -1.16
N LYS A 56 13.33 -4.50 -0.72
CA LYS A 56 14.03 -5.43 -1.59
C LYS A 56 13.13 -6.52 -2.20
N TYR A 57 12.16 -7.04 -1.44
CA TYR A 57 11.42 -8.23 -1.84
C TYR A 57 9.94 -7.98 -2.16
N PHE A 58 9.35 -6.88 -1.69
CA PHE A 58 7.92 -6.63 -1.78
C PHE A 58 7.54 -5.24 -2.33
N PHE A 59 8.30 -4.19 -1.98
CA PHE A 59 7.96 -2.81 -2.34
C PHE A 59 9.06 -2.12 -3.14
N SER A 60 9.44 -2.67 -4.29
CA SER A 60 10.46 -2.05 -5.14
C SER A 60 9.91 -0.81 -5.86
N GLY A 61 10.44 0.36 -5.52
CA GLY A 61 10.23 1.59 -6.29
C GLY A 61 9.00 2.43 -5.95
N GLY A 62 8.22 2.08 -4.97
CA GLY A 62 7.11 2.89 -4.47
C GLY A 62 7.52 3.90 -3.39
N MET A 63 6.55 4.39 -2.65
CA MET A 63 6.73 5.28 -1.52
C MET A 63 5.65 5.10 -0.47
N MET A 64 5.98 5.45 0.78
CA MET A 64 4.99 5.74 1.81
C MET A 64 4.60 7.22 1.66
N PRO A 65 3.39 7.56 1.24
CA PRO A 65 2.97 8.96 1.23
C PRO A 65 2.64 9.45 2.64
N SER A 66 2.76 10.76 2.88
CA SER A 66 2.11 11.36 4.05
C SER A 66 0.62 11.56 3.81
N GLU A 67 -0.16 11.67 4.90
CA GLU A 67 -1.61 11.87 4.83
C GLU A 67 -2.00 13.15 4.08
N ASP A 68 -1.15 14.17 4.07
CA ASP A 68 -1.37 15.43 3.38
C ASP A 68 -0.76 15.50 1.96
N LEU A 69 0.13 14.58 1.60
CA LEU A 69 0.83 14.62 0.31
C LEU A 69 -0.08 14.79 -0.90
N PRO A 70 -1.22 14.07 -1.03
CA PRO A 70 -2.11 14.25 -2.19
C PRO A 70 -2.72 15.65 -2.29
N LEU A 71 -2.80 16.40 -1.18
CA LEU A 71 -3.40 17.73 -1.14
C LEU A 71 -2.54 18.80 -1.85
N PHE A 72 -1.25 18.52 -2.06
CA PHE A 72 -0.34 19.41 -2.78
C PHE A 72 -0.49 19.35 -4.30
N PHE A 73 -1.28 18.41 -4.83
CA PHE A 73 -1.43 18.19 -6.28
C PHE A 73 -2.87 18.44 -6.75
N GLN A 74 -3.36 19.67 -6.53
CA GLN A 74 -4.73 20.03 -6.84
C GLN A 74 -4.87 20.93 -8.09
N GLU A 75 -3.90 20.93 -8.99
CA GLU A 75 -4.01 21.74 -10.23
C GLU A 75 -5.11 21.22 -11.16
N ASP A 76 -5.16 19.90 -11.37
CA ASP A 76 -6.05 19.23 -12.32
C ASP A 76 -7.28 18.57 -11.66
N LEU A 77 -7.20 18.29 -10.37
CA LEU A 77 -8.25 17.65 -9.55
C LEU A 77 -8.37 18.38 -8.23
N LYS A 78 -9.59 18.73 -7.82
CA LYS A 78 -9.84 19.39 -6.53
C LYS A 78 -10.37 18.40 -5.52
N ILE A 79 -9.78 18.38 -4.32
CA ILE A 79 -10.31 17.57 -3.23
C ILE A 79 -11.66 18.11 -2.77
N ILE A 80 -12.62 17.21 -2.59
CA ILE A 80 -13.94 17.52 -2.05
C ILE A 80 -14.24 16.80 -0.74
N ASN A 81 -13.52 15.71 -0.46
CA ASN A 81 -13.61 15.05 0.84
C ASN A 81 -12.36 14.21 1.14
N GLN A 82 -12.07 14.00 2.42
CA GLN A 82 -11.01 13.15 2.94
C GLN A 82 -11.49 12.42 4.18
N TRP A 83 -11.11 11.14 4.31
CA TRP A 83 -11.36 10.31 5.49
C TRP A 83 -10.06 9.62 5.91
N SER A 84 -9.89 9.40 7.20
CA SER A 84 -8.74 8.74 7.78
C SER A 84 -9.18 7.60 8.68
N TRP A 85 -8.54 6.46 8.54
CA TRP A 85 -8.84 5.25 9.29
C TRP A 85 -7.60 4.75 10.01
N SER A 86 -7.78 4.22 11.22
CA SER A 86 -6.68 3.65 12.00
C SER A 86 -6.01 2.49 11.28
N GLY A 87 -4.68 2.40 11.38
CA GLY A 87 -3.89 1.27 10.91
C GLY A 87 -4.29 -0.07 11.54
N LYS A 88 -5.01 -0.06 12.66
CA LYS A 88 -5.56 -1.29 13.28
C LYS A 88 -6.39 -2.15 12.32
N GLN A 89 -7.01 -1.54 11.31
CA GLN A 89 -7.73 -2.29 10.28
C GLN A 89 -6.76 -3.15 9.45
N TYR A 90 -5.59 -2.62 9.10
CA TYR A 90 -4.57 -3.37 8.36
C TYR A 90 -3.80 -4.33 9.26
N GLU A 91 -3.56 -4.00 10.52
CA GLU A 91 -3.04 -4.97 11.50
C GLU A 91 -3.94 -6.22 11.55
N ASN A 92 -5.25 -6.04 11.69
CA ASN A 92 -6.21 -7.15 11.73
C ASN A 92 -6.21 -7.93 10.41
N THR A 93 -6.16 -7.24 9.27
CA THR A 93 -6.11 -7.85 7.95
C THR A 93 -4.82 -8.65 7.74
N ALA A 94 -3.66 -8.10 8.11
CA ALA A 94 -2.37 -8.78 8.00
C ALA A 94 -2.30 -10.03 8.87
N ASN A 95 -2.83 -9.97 10.09
CA ASN A 95 -2.95 -11.13 10.98
C ASN A 95 -3.90 -12.20 10.41
N ALA A 96 -5.01 -11.79 9.79
CA ALA A 96 -5.92 -12.72 9.12
C ALA A 96 -5.26 -13.39 7.91
N TRP A 97 -4.48 -12.66 7.12
CA TRP A 97 -3.70 -13.22 6.00
C TRP A 97 -2.62 -14.19 6.49
N LEU A 98 -1.92 -13.85 7.58
CA LEU A 98 -0.94 -14.75 8.20
C LEU A 98 -1.59 -16.06 8.65
N THR A 99 -2.72 -15.97 9.34
CA THR A 99 -3.50 -17.14 9.75
C THR A 99 -3.94 -17.96 8.53
N ASN A 100 -4.44 -17.30 7.50
CA ASN A 100 -4.93 -17.97 6.29
C ASN A 100 -3.81 -18.72 5.53
N ILE A 101 -2.64 -18.10 5.37
CA ILE A 101 -1.51 -18.78 4.69
C ILE A 101 -1.00 -19.97 5.51
N ASP A 102 -1.01 -19.89 6.84
CA ASP A 102 -0.60 -20.99 7.72
C ASP A 102 -1.62 -22.16 7.66
N LEU A 103 -2.91 -21.88 7.70
CA LEU A 103 -3.97 -22.89 7.59
C LEU A 103 -3.98 -23.56 6.21
N ASN A 104 -3.62 -22.84 5.16
CA ASN A 104 -3.60 -23.33 3.78
C ASN A 104 -2.19 -23.62 3.26
N LYS A 105 -1.25 -23.98 4.16
CA LYS A 105 0.17 -24.15 3.84
C LYS A 105 0.42 -25.02 2.61
N ASN A 106 -0.25 -26.15 2.47
CA ASN A 106 -0.03 -27.06 1.33
C ASN A 106 -0.40 -26.39 0.00
N LYS A 107 -1.52 -25.66 -0.06
CA LYS A 107 -1.92 -24.91 -1.26
C LYS A 107 -0.94 -23.78 -1.56
N ALA A 108 -0.54 -23.03 -0.52
CA ALA A 108 0.43 -21.96 -0.67
C ALA A 108 1.78 -22.49 -1.16
N MET A 109 2.25 -23.62 -0.62
CA MET A 109 3.50 -24.26 -1.05
C MET A 109 3.44 -24.67 -2.52
N SER A 110 2.35 -25.28 -2.97
CA SER A 110 2.20 -25.67 -4.38
C SER A 110 2.33 -24.46 -5.33
N VAL A 111 1.68 -23.35 -5.00
CA VAL A 111 1.80 -22.10 -5.80
C VAL A 111 3.22 -21.54 -5.77
N LEU A 112 3.86 -21.57 -4.61
CA LEU A 112 5.23 -21.04 -4.45
C LEU A 112 6.27 -21.92 -5.15
N GLU A 113 6.05 -23.23 -5.23
CA GLU A 113 6.88 -24.19 -5.99
C GLU A 113 6.77 -23.90 -7.49
N GLU A 114 5.57 -23.65 -8.00
CA GLU A 114 5.35 -23.27 -9.39
C GLU A 114 6.06 -21.96 -9.77
N ILE A 115 6.00 -20.95 -8.88
CA ILE A 115 6.53 -19.60 -9.17
C ILE A 115 8.04 -19.50 -8.93
N TYR A 116 8.54 -20.06 -7.83
CA TYR A 116 9.92 -19.86 -7.35
C TYR A 116 10.80 -21.12 -7.43
N GLY A 117 10.22 -22.26 -7.83
CA GLY A 117 10.87 -23.58 -7.84
C GLY A 117 10.92 -24.23 -6.46
N GLU A 118 10.96 -25.58 -6.42
CA GLU A 118 10.91 -26.39 -5.19
C GLU A 118 11.97 -25.98 -4.16
N ASN A 119 13.19 -25.69 -4.62
CA ASN A 119 14.32 -25.31 -3.74
C ASN A 119 14.10 -23.99 -3.01
N ASN A 120 13.27 -23.09 -3.54
CA ASN A 120 13.03 -21.76 -3.00
C ASN A 120 11.66 -21.61 -2.31
N ALA A 121 10.71 -22.50 -2.58
CA ALA A 121 9.34 -22.38 -2.08
C ALA A 121 9.25 -22.23 -0.56
N LYS A 122 9.99 -23.05 0.20
CA LYS A 122 10.06 -22.97 1.66
C LYS A 122 10.55 -21.61 2.15
N LYS A 123 11.57 -21.06 1.47
CA LYS A 123 12.13 -19.74 1.80
C LYS A 123 11.12 -18.63 1.52
N TRP A 124 10.40 -18.70 0.39
CA TRP A 124 9.37 -17.72 0.04
C TRP A 124 8.13 -17.83 0.91
N PHE A 125 7.75 -19.04 1.35
CA PHE A 125 6.70 -19.23 2.34
C PHE A 125 7.02 -18.46 3.64
N GLN A 126 8.25 -18.60 4.17
CA GLN A 126 8.66 -17.86 5.35
C GLN A 126 8.74 -16.35 5.10
N ARG A 127 9.18 -15.91 3.90
CA ARG A 127 9.17 -14.49 3.52
C ARG A 127 7.78 -13.89 3.56
N TRP A 128 6.77 -14.57 3.03
CA TRP A 128 5.39 -14.12 3.08
C TRP A 128 4.87 -14.03 4.52
N ARG A 129 5.20 -15.00 5.36
CA ARG A 129 4.84 -14.94 6.79
C ARG A 129 5.49 -13.75 7.49
N ILE A 130 6.79 -13.54 7.30
CA ILE A 130 7.51 -12.38 7.85
C ILE A 130 6.91 -11.08 7.33
N PHE A 131 6.55 -11.01 6.05
CA PHE A 131 5.90 -9.84 5.46
C PHE A 131 4.58 -9.52 6.17
N PHE A 132 3.70 -10.49 6.36
CA PHE A 132 2.43 -10.26 7.07
C PHE A 132 2.65 -9.87 8.53
N MET A 133 3.58 -10.49 9.23
CA MET A 133 3.94 -10.11 10.61
C MET A 133 4.48 -8.67 10.68
N SER A 134 5.38 -8.30 9.77
CA SER A 134 5.94 -6.94 9.70
C SER A 134 4.87 -5.90 9.37
N CYS A 135 3.95 -6.23 8.47
CA CYS A 135 2.79 -5.37 8.19
C CYS A 135 1.90 -5.21 9.42
N ALA A 136 1.59 -6.30 10.14
CA ALA A 136 0.77 -6.23 11.35
C ALA A 136 1.42 -5.34 12.42
N GLU A 137 2.73 -5.50 12.66
CA GLU A 137 3.49 -4.69 13.61
C GLU A 137 3.50 -3.20 13.20
N LEU A 138 3.80 -2.92 11.92
CA LEU A 138 3.82 -1.55 11.40
C LEU A 138 2.47 -0.86 11.59
N TRP A 139 1.39 -1.49 11.11
CA TRP A 139 0.06 -0.90 11.16
C TRP A 139 -0.52 -0.83 12.58
N GLY A 140 -0.11 -1.72 13.48
CA GLY A 140 -0.48 -1.70 14.89
C GLY A 140 0.25 -0.68 15.74
N TYR A 141 1.38 -0.15 15.25
CA TYR A 141 2.24 0.75 16.01
C TYR A 141 1.47 1.97 16.51
N LYS A 142 1.77 2.40 17.75
CA LYS A 142 1.03 3.49 18.42
C LYS A 142 -0.49 3.37 18.31
N ASN A 143 -1.01 2.15 18.41
CA ASN A 143 -2.44 1.89 18.31
C ASN A 143 -3.05 2.24 16.94
N GLY A 144 -2.27 2.12 15.87
CA GLY A 144 -2.67 2.43 14.50
C GLY A 144 -2.75 3.94 14.19
N ASN A 145 -2.05 4.78 14.98
CA ASN A 145 -2.09 6.23 14.81
C ASN A 145 -0.88 6.81 14.08
N GLU A 146 0.11 5.99 13.72
CA GLU A 146 1.30 6.45 12.98
C GLU A 146 1.18 6.15 11.49
N TRP A 147 0.94 4.89 11.15
CA TRP A 147 0.62 4.44 9.79
C TRP A 147 -0.88 4.15 9.71
N LYS A 148 -1.52 4.72 8.71
CA LYS A 148 -2.98 4.83 8.62
C LYS A 148 -3.45 4.47 7.22
N ILE A 149 -4.75 4.45 7.03
CA ILE A 149 -5.40 4.36 5.72
C ILE A 149 -6.12 5.67 5.48
N ALA A 150 -5.92 6.25 4.31
CA ALA A 150 -6.61 7.48 3.92
C ALA A 150 -7.44 7.29 2.65
N HIS A 151 -8.60 7.89 2.66
CA HIS A 151 -9.47 7.98 1.50
C HIS A 151 -9.59 9.42 1.07
N TYR A 152 -9.54 9.65 -0.23
CA TYR A 152 -9.71 10.98 -0.81
C TYR A 152 -10.74 10.91 -1.93
N LEU A 153 -11.58 11.91 -1.99
CA LEU A 153 -12.50 12.10 -3.09
C LEU A 153 -12.16 13.41 -3.80
N PHE A 154 -11.78 13.30 -5.05
CA PHE A 154 -11.47 14.44 -5.91
C PHE A 154 -12.54 14.64 -6.97
N LYS A 155 -12.65 15.87 -7.44
CA LYS A 155 -13.48 16.28 -8.56
C LYS A 155 -12.64 17.00 -9.61
N LYS A 156 -12.89 16.69 -10.89
CA LYS A 156 -12.38 17.46 -12.02
C LYS A 156 -13.16 18.73 -12.24
#